data_c9bd7185a9a2be8d15984a8c1d982810
#
_entry.id   c9bd7185a9a2be8d15984a8c1d982810
#
_cell.length_a   1.000
_cell.length_b   1.000
_cell.length_c   1.000
_cell.angle_alpha   90.00
_cell.angle_beta   90.00
_cell.angle_gamma   90.00
#
_symmetry.space_group_name_H-M   'P 1'
#
loop_
_entity.id
_entity.type
_entity.pdbx_description
1 polymer ?
#
loop_
_entity_poly.entity_id
_entity_poly.type
_entity_poly.pdbx_seq_one_letter_code
_entity_poly.pdbx_strand_id
1 'polypeptide(L)'
;MTSDPFLAAAIAEAEAGLREGGIPIGSVIVSQGKIVGRGHNRRVQKGSAVLHGEMDALEHAGRQPASVYREATLYTTLSPCAMCSGAILLYGIRRVIIGENNTFKGEEALLESRGVSLEVRQDPTCIRMMTEFIRTHAELWNEDIGV
;
A
#
# COMPACT_ATOMS: atom_id res chain seq x y z
N MET A 1 13.49 -0.30 -12.88
CA MET A 1 12.32 -1.18 -12.74
C MET A 1 12.67 -2.33 -11.80
N THR A 2 11.78 -2.62 -10.86
CA THR A 2 12.04 -3.72 -9.93
C THR A 2 11.96 -5.07 -10.63
N SER A 3 12.81 -6.01 -10.19
CA SER A 3 12.76 -7.40 -10.65
C SER A 3 11.82 -8.26 -9.80
N ASP A 4 11.31 -7.74 -8.69
CA ASP A 4 10.36 -8.44 -7.83
C ASP A 4 8.96 -8.38 -8.48
N PRO A 5 8.39 -9.54 -8.89
CA PRO A 5 7.12 -9.51 -9.62
C PRO A 5 5.95 -9.02 -8.75
N PHE A 6 6.01 -9.17 -7.43
CA PHE A 6 4.93 -8.72 -6.56
C PHE A 6 4.99 -7.22 -6.31
N LEU A 7 6.19 -6.67 -6.15
CA LEU A 7 6.32 -5.21 -6.10
C LEU A 7 5.93 -4.59 -7.45
N ALA A 8 6.32 -5.22 -8.56
CA ALA A 8 5.91 -4.79 -9.89
C ALA A 8 4.38 -4.77 -10.03
N ALA A 9 3.68 -5.76 -9.46
CA ALA A 9 2.22 -5.79 -9.46
C ALA A 9 1.64 -4.65 -8.65
N ALA A 10 2.21 -4.34 -7.49
CA ALA A 10 1.78 -3.19 -6.68
C ALA A 10 2.01 -1.87 -7.45
N ILE A 11 3.13 -1.74 -8.14
CA ILE A 11 3.42 -0.57 -8.98
C ILE A 11 2.40 -0.46 -10.13
N ALA A 12 2.05 -1.57 -10.76
CA ALA A 12 1.04 -1.59 -11.81
C ALA A 12 -0.32 -1.11 -11.30
N GLU A 13 -0.68 -1.48 -10.07
CA GLU A 13 -1.90 -0.97 -9.43
C GLU A 13 -1.81 0.55 -9.20
N ALA A 14 -0.67 1.04 -8.73
CA ALA A 14 -0.47 2.48 -8.54
C ALA A 14 -0.62 3.24 -9.85
N GLU A 15 -0.03 2.71 -10.92
CA GLU A 15 -0.13 3.32 -12.26
C GLU A 15 -1.56 3.32 -12.78
N ALA A 16 -2.31 2.24 -12.53
CA ALA A 16 -3.73 2.17 -12.89
C ALA A 16 -4.53 3.26 -12.16
N GLY A 17 -4.28 3.42 -10.87
CA GLY A 17 -4.94 4.47 -10.07
C GLY A 17 -4.64 5.86 -10.58
N LEU A 18 -3.39 6.11 -10.97
CA LEU A 18 -2.98 7.40 -11.53
C LEU A 18 -3.73 7.68 -12.85
N ARG A 19 -3.85 6.68 -13.72
CA ARG A 19 -4.59 6.83 -14.97
C ARG A 19 -6.08 7.13 -14.74
N GLU A 20 -6.62 6.67 -13.62
CA GLU A 20 -8.02 6.93 -13.25
C GLU A 20 -8.22 8.30 -12.59
N GLY A 21 -7.17 9.06 -12.42
CA GLY A 21 -7.24 10.37 -11.76
C GLY A 21 -7.06 10.30 -10.24
N GLY A 22 -6.68 9.16 -9.70
CA GLY A 22 -6.47 8.97 -8.26
C GLY A 22 -5.01 9.05 -7.85
N ILE A 23 -4.80 8.82 -6.55
CA ILE A 23 -3.47 8.86 -5.94
C ILE A 23 -2.70 7.59 -6.31
N PRO A 24 -1.44 7.70 -6.80
CA PRO A 24 -0.70 6.54 -7.32
C PRO A 24 -0.08 5.70 -6.21
N ILE A 25 -0.92 5.01 -5.46
CA ILE A 25 -0.51 4.05 -4.44
C ILE A 25 -1.20 2.72 -4.72
N GLY A 26 -0.42 1.66 -4.81
CA GLY A 26 -0.92 0.33 -5.10
C GLY A 26 -0.39 -0.69 -4.11
N SER A 27 -1.16 -1.76 -3.93
CA SER A 27 -0.83 -2.80 -2.97
C SER A 27 -1.27 -4.17 -3.48
N VAL A 28 -0.50 -5.21 -3.12
CA VAL A 28 -0.91 -6.59 -3.34
C VAL A 28 -0.65 -7.39 -2.07
N ILE A 29 -1.51 -8.36 -1.80
CA ILE A 29 -1.38 -9.27 -0.67
C ILE A 29 -1.03 -10.64 -1.26
N VAL A 30 0.08 -11.19 -0.81
CA VAL A 30 0.60 -12.46 -1.32
C VAL A 30 0.59 -13.49 -0.20
N SER A 31 -0.04 -14.63 -0.44
CA SER A 31 -0.04 -15.75 0.49
C SER A 31 0.36 -17.01 -0.27
N GLN A 32 1.36 -17.72 0.26
CA GLN A 32 1.88 -18.95 -0.35
C GLN A 32 2.24 -18.77 -1.84
N GLY A 33 2.91 -17.67 -2.15
CA GLY A 33 3.39 -17.37 -3.50
C GLY A 33 2.33 -16.89 -4.48
N LYS A 34 1.10 -16.65 -4.02
CA LYS A 34 0.00 -16.22 -4.89
C LYS A 34 -0.58 -14.90 -4.40
N ILE A 35 -0.94 -14.03 -5.34
CA ILE A 35 -1.67 -12.81 -5.04
C ILE A 35 -3.11 -13.21 -4.68
N VAL A 36 -3.52 -12.93 -3.45
CA VAL A 36 -4.88 -13.19 -2.96
C VAL A 36 -5.74 -11.93 -2.96
N GLY A 37 -5.13 -10.75 -3.07
CA GLY A 37 -5.84 -9.49 -3.20
C GLY A 37 -4.92 -8.45 -3.77
N ARG A 38 -5.47 -7.55 -4.58
CA ARG A 38 -4.73 -6.43 -5.13
C ARG A 38 -5.64 -5.21 -5.26
N GLY A 39 -5.07 -4.04 -5.14
CA GLY A 39 -5.84 -2.81 -5.21
C GLY A 39 -4.96 -1.58 -5.28
N HIS A 40 -5.62 -0.45 -5.42
CA HIS A 40 -4.96 0.84 -5.42
C HIS A 40 -5.86 1.88 -4.76
N ASN A 41 -5.29 3.01 -4.40
CA ASN A 41 -6.04 4.10 -3.76
C ASN A 41 -7.21 4.52 -4.64
N ARG A 42 -8.43 4.48 -4.10
CA ARG A 42 -9.67 4.83 -4.80
C ARG A 42 -10.46 5.91 -4.08
N ARG A 43 -9.79 6.67 -3.22
CA ARG A 43 -10.48 7.76 -2.50
C ARG A 43 -11.13 8.74 -3.47
N VAL A 44 -10.40 9.14 -4.50
CA VAL A 44 -10.90 10.07 -5.51
C VAL A 44 -11.96 9.40 -6.38
N GLN A 45 -11.66 8.21 -6.90
CA GLN A 45 -12.54 7.53 -7.84
C GLN A 45 -13.90 7.19 -7.24
N LYS A 46 -13.95 6.84 -5.95
CA LYS A 46 -15.19 6.40 -5.28
C LYS A 46 -15.71 7.37 -4.22
N GLY A 47 -15.07 8.52 -4.05
CA GLY A 47 -15.45 9.44 -2.98
C GLY A 47 -15.35 8.78 -1.60
N SER A 48 -14.34 7.95 -1.40
CA SER A 48 -14.17 7.16 -0.18
C SER A 48 -13.17 7.81 0.76
N ALA A 49 -13.44 7.78 2.06
CA ALA A 49 -12.49 8.21 3.07
C ALA A 49 -11.44 7.16 3.37
N VAL A 50 -11.73 5.87 3.12
CA VAL A 50 -10.91 4.78 3.66
C VAL A 50 -10.21 3.92 2.60
N LEU A 51 -10.54 4.05 1.33
CA LEU A 51 -9.98 3.18 0.29
C LEU A 51 -8.58 3.60 -0.12
N HIS A 52 -7.63 3.54 0.82
CA HIS A 52 -6.21 3.51 0.51
C HIS A 52 -5.88 2.23 -0.25
N GLY A 53 -4.71 2.16 -0.87
CA GLY A 53 -4.32 0.98 -1.65
C GLY A 53 -4.35 -0.31 -0.85
N GLU A 54 -3.86 -0.27 0.38
CA GLU A 54 -3.85 -1.45 1.27
C GLU A 54 -5.27 -1.88 1.63
N MET A 55 -6.16 -0.92 1.91
CA MET A 55 -7.55 -1.20 2.23
C MET A 55 -8.29 -1.78 1.02
N ASP A 56 -8.03 -1.25 -0.17
CA ASP A 56 -8.61 -1.76 -1.40
C ASP A 56 -8.13 -3.19 -1.70
N ALA A 57 -6.86 -3.47 -1.45
CA ALA A 57 -6.31 -4.83 -1.61
C ALA A 57 -6.97 -5.81 -0.63
N LEU A 58 -7.19 -5.39 0.63
CA LEU A 58 -7.90 -6.21 1.62
C LEU A 58 -9.35 -6.45 1.20
N GLU A 59 -10.02 -5.42 0.69
CA GLU A 59 -11.41 -5.54 0.19
C GLU A 59 -11.50 -6.57 -0.93
N HIS A 60 -10.55 -6.56 -1.86
CA HIS A 60 -10.53 -7.53 -2.95
C HIS A 60 -10.11 -8.93 -2.52
N ALA A 61 -9.21 -9.05 -1.53
CA ALA A 61 -8.89 -10.35 -0.93
C ALA A 61 -10.10 -10.96 -0.25
N GLY A 62 -10.92 -10.13 0.37
CA GLY A 62 -12.17 -10.52 0.97
C GLY A 62 -12.00 -11.24 2.30
N ARG A 63 -13.10 -11.87 2.75
CA ARG A 63 -13.11 -12.59 4.01
C ARG A 63 -12.38 -13.92 3.85
N GLN A 64 -11.24 -14.04 4.50
CA GLN A 64 -10.36 -15.20 4.43
C GLN A 64 -10.21 -15.81 5.84
N PRO A 65 -9.86 -17.10 5.93
CA PRO A 65 -9.39 -17.64 7.21
C PRO A 65 -8.21 -16.82 7.74
N ALA A 66 -8.15 -16.65 9.04
CA ALA A 66 -7.08 -15.86 9.66
C ALA A 66 -5.67 -16.32 9.27
N SER A 67 -5.49 -17.62 9.03
CA SER A 67 -4.19 -18.17 8.61
C SER A 67 -3.70 -17.60 7.27
N VAL A 68 -4.60 -17.28 6.35
CA VAL A 68 -4.22 -16.72 5.05
C VAL A 68 -3.51 -15.38 5.25
N TYR A 69 -4.07 -14.52 6.09
CA TYR A 69 -3.46 -13.21 6.37
C TYR A 69 -2.21 -13.33 7.23
N ARG A 70 -2.18 -14.24 8.21
CA ARG A 70 -0.99 -14.44 9.04
C ARG A 70 0.22 -14.92 8.24
N GLU A 71 -0.02 -15.66 7.17
CA GLU A 71 1.04 -16.17 6.29
C GLU A 71 1.32 -15.24 5.11
N ALA A 72 0.61 -14.11 5.03
CA ALA A 72 0.72 -13.21 3.91
C ALA A 72 1.89 -12.23 4.04
N THR A 73 2.35 -11.77 2.89
CA THR A 73 3.21 -10.58 2.77
C THR A 73 2.41 -9.52 2.03
N LEU A 74 2.39 -8.32 2.59
CA LEU A 74 1.79 -7.15 1.92
C LEU A 74 2.90 -6.41 1.19
N TYR A 75 2.68 -6.16 -0.11
CA TYR A 75 3.52 -5.27 -0.91
C TYR A 75 2.74 -3.99 -1.12
N THR A 76 3.32 -2.87 -0.75
CA THR A 76 2.67 -1.56 -0.93
C THR A 76 3.69 -0.55 -1.43
N THR A 77 3.29 0.29 -2.38
CA THR A 77 4.24 1.21 -3.04
C THR A 77 4.70 2.34 -2.13
N LEU A 78 3.92 2.64 -1.08
CA LEU A 78 4.25 3.70 -0.12
C LEU A 78 4.12 3.18 1.30
N SER A 79 4.93 3.72 2.21
CA SER A 79 4.88 3.42 3.64
C SER A 79 3.45 3.56 4.19
N PRO A 80 2.94 2.56 4.94
CA PRO A 80 1.53 2.54 5.34
C PRO A 80 1.23 3.54 6.46
N CYS A 81 0.10 4.25 6.28
CA CYS A 81 -0.42 5.21 7.27
C CYS A 81 -0.97 4.50 8.51
N ALA A 82 -1.44 5.28 9.48
CA ALA A 82 -1.98 4.73 10.74
C ALA A 82 -3.16 3.79 10.50
N MET A 83 -4.08 4.13 9.60
CA MET A 83 -5.25 3.30 9.30
C MET A 83 -4.84 1.95 8.71
N CYS A 84 -3.98 1.98 7.69
CA CYS A 84 -3.52 0.76 7.03
C CYS A 84 -2.63 -0.08 7.95
N SER A 85 -1.81 0.56 8.77
CA SER A 85 -1.00 -0.13 9.78
C SER A 85 -1.89 -0.83 10.81
N GLY A 86 -2.98 -0.19 11.23
CA GLY A 86 -3.98 -0.82 12.09
C GLY A 86 -4.57 -2.07 11.46
N ALA A 87 -4.91 -2.02 10.18
CA ALA A 87 -5.43 -3.18 9.45
C ALA A 87 -4.39 -4.30 9.35
N ILE A 88 -3.13 -3.97 9.07
CA ILE A 88 -2.03 -4.94 9.04
C ILE A 88 -1.94 -5.68 10.39
N LEU A 89 -1.98 -4.93 11.49
CA LEU A 89 -1.91 -5.50 12.83
C LEU A 89 -3.14 -6.33 13.16
N LEU A 90 -4.34 -5.85 12.81
CA LEU A 90 -5.60 -6.54 13.09
C LEU A 90 -5.62 -7.92 12.45
N TYR A 91 -5.22 -8.01 11.18
CA TYR A 91 -5.28 -9.29 10.44
C TYR A 91 -4.02 -10.14 10.60
N GLY A 92 -3.04 -9.64 11.34
CA GLY A 92 -1.85 -10.43 11.66
C GLY A 92 -0.88 -10.63 10.50
N ILE A 93 -0.88 -9.73 9.53
CA ILE A 93 0.12 -9.73 8.46
C ILE A 93 1.48 -9.44 9.09
N ARG A 94 2.45 -10.33 8.87
CA ARG A 94 3.73 -10.28 9.59
C ARG A 94 4.88 -9.70 8.79
N ARG A 95 4.68 -9.49 7.51
CA ARG A 95 5.72 -8.98 6.63
C ARG A 95 5.15 -7.95 5.66
N VAL A 96 5.83 -6.81 5.55
CA VAL A 96 5.45 -5.75 4.62
C VAL A 96 6.67 -5.33 3.82
N ILE A 97 6.53 -5.35 2.50
CA ILE A 97 7.52 -4.83 1.56
C ILE A 97 7.02 -3.46 1.11
N ILE A 98 7.81 -2.44 1.35
CA ILE A 98 7.45 -1.05 1.11
C ILE A 98 8.24 -0.53 -0.09
N GLY A 99 7.55 0.02 -1.09
CA GLY A 99 8.19 0.57 -2.27
C GLY A 99 9.10 1.74 -1.91
N GLU A 100 8.62 2.67 -1.09
CA GLU A 100 9.43 3.80 -0.63
C GLU A 100 8.85 4.42 0.64
N ASN A 101 9.69 5.13 1.38
CA ASN A 101 9.27 5.93 2.53
C ASN A 101 9.90 7.33 2.53
N ASN A 102 10.37 7.79 1.36
CA ASN A 102 10.98 9.12 1.23
C ASN A 102 9.93 10.22 1.16
N THR A 103 8.87 10.02 0.41
CA THR A 103 7.83 11.04 0.23
C THR A 103 6.86 11.07 1.41
N PHE A 104 6.69 9.95 2.08
CA PHE A 104 5.89 9.82 3.28
C PHE A 104 6.37 8.61 4.08
N LYS A 105 6.56 8.80 5.38
CA LYS A 105 6.86 7.72 6.30
C LYS A 105 5.72 7.57 7.28
N GLY A 106 5.03 6.42 7.21
CA GLY A 106 3.89 6.13 8.08
C GLY A 106 4.31 5.53 9.42
N GLU A 107 3.55 4.54 9.89
CA GLU A 107 3.69 3.98 11.22
C GLU A 107 4.67 2.79 11.26
N GLU A 108 5.83 2.93 10.64
CA GLU A 108 6.84 1.86 10.57
C GLU A 108 7.31 1.43 11.96
N ALA A 109 7.56 2.40 12.84
CA ALA A 109 8.00 2.11 14.20
C ALA A 109 6.95 1.29 14.98
N LEU A 110 5.68 1.64 14.82
CA LEU A 110 4.59 0.89 15.45
C LEU A 110 4.54 -0.55 14.94
N LEU A 111 4.62 -0.73 13.62
CA LEU A 111 4.60 -2.06 13.02
C LEU A 111 5.75 -2.92 13.54
N GLU A 112 6.96 -2.37 13.54
CA GLU A 112 8.14 -3.09 14.04
C GLU A 112 8.01 -3.42 15.53
N SER A 113 7.47 -2.51 16.33
CA SER A 113 7.25 -2.73 17.76
C SER A 113 6.28 -3.88 18.04
N ARG A 114 5.43 -4.21 17.07
CA ARG A 114 4.45 -5.30 17.16
C ARG A 114 4.90 -6.56 16.43
N GLY A 115 6.17 -6.63 16.01
CA GLY A 115 6.75 -7.81 15.41
C GLY A 115 6.55 -7.96 13.91
N VAL A 116 6.10 -6.90 13.22
CA VAL A 116 6.00 -6.92 11.76
C VAL A 116 7.37 -6.67 11.16
N SER A 117 7.78 -7.53 10.23
CA SER A 117 9.03 -7.37 9.49
C SER A 117 8.81 -6.41 8.31
N LEU A 118 9.62 -5.36 8.25
CA LEU A 118 9.54 -4.37 7.18
C LEU A 118 10.79 -4.41 6.31
N GLU A 119 10.60 -4.25 5.01
CA GLU A 119 11.69 -4.06 4.07
C GLU A 119 11.33 -2.89 3.17
N VAL A 120 12.16 -1.84 3.17
CA VAL A 120 11.94 -0.65 2.33
C VAL A 120 12.89 -0.72 1.14
N ARG A 121 12.33 -0.72 -0.05
CA ARG A 121 13.10 -0.91 -1.28
C ARG A 121 13.66 0.39 -1.85
N GLN A 122 13.12 1.54 -1.48
CA GLN A 122 13.42 2.85 -2.06
C GLN A 122 13.41 2.78 -3.58
N ASP A 123 12.32 2.25 -4.10
CA ASP A 123 12.15 2.04 -5.54
C ASP A 123 12.01 3.39 -6.27
N PRO A 124 12.85 3.64 -7.29
CA PRO A 124 12.83 4.95 -7.99
C PRO A 124 11.49 5.25 -8.68
N THR A 125 10.79 4.24 -9.18
CA THR A 125 9.49 4.43 -9.82
C THR A 125 8.44 4.86 -8.81
N CYS A 126 8.42 4.22 -7.63
CA CYS A 126 7.50 4.58 -6.56
C CYS A 126 7.76 6.01 -6.08
N ILE A 127 9.03 6.36 -5.86
CA ILE A 127 9.41 7.70 -5.40
C ILE A 127 9.00 8.75 -6.42
N ARG A 128 9.28 8.51 -7.70
CA ARG A 128 8.97 9.46 -8.77
C ARG A 128 7.46 9.71 -8.89
N MET A 129 6.66 8.65 -8.87
CA MET A 129 5.21 8.79 -8.99
C MET A 129 4.63 9.65 -7.87
N MET A 130 5.04 9.39 -6.64
CA MET A 130 4.53 10.16 -5.50
C MET A 130 5.07 11.57 -5.46
N THR A 131 6.37 11.76 -5.76
CA THR A 131 6.96 13.09 -5.81
C THR A 131 6.21 13.97 -6.80
N GLU A 132 5.95 13.45 -7.99
CA GLU A 132 5.24 14.21 -9.03
C GLU A 132 3.78 14.46 -8.64
N PHE A 133 3.11 13.46 -8.07
CA PHE A 133 1.73 13.62 -7.66
C PHE A 133 1.57 14.67 -6.55
N ILE A 134 2.43 14.62 -5.54
CA ILE A 134 2.39 15.59 -4.42
C ILE A 134 2.66 17.00 -4.96
N ARG A 135 3.59 17.15 -5.90
CA ARG A 135 3.90 18.44 -6.50
C ARG A 135 2.71 19.04 -7.24
N THR A 136 1.94 18.20 -7.94
CA THR A 136 0.85 18.66 -8.82
C THR A 136 -0.54 18.61 -8.17
N HIS A 137 -0.71 17.83 -7.10
CA HIS A 137 -2.00 17.57 -6.45
C HIS A 137 -1.86 17.60 -4.93
N ALA A 138 -1.26 18.65 -4.39
CA ALA A 138 -0.96 18.75 -2.95
C ALA A 138 -2.22 18.64 -2.09
N GLU A 139 -3.35 19.20 -2.54
CA GLU A 139 -4.60 19.16 -1.77
C GLU A 139 -5.14 17.74 -1.63
N LEU A 140 -5.15 16.97 -2.72
CA LEU A 140 -5.59 15.58 -2.68
C LEU A 140 -4.70 14.73 -1.78
N TRP A 141 -3.39 14.98 -1.85
CA TRP A 141 -2.44 14.27 -1.00
C TRP A 141 -2.63 14.62 0.48
N ASN A 142 -2.75 15.89 0.80
CA ASN A 142 -2.95 16.33 2.19
C ASN A 142 -4.23 15.73 2.77
N GLU A 143 -5.29 15.70 2.00
CA GLU A 143 -6.56 15.07 2.39
C GLU A 143 -6.38 13.58 2.69
N ASP A 144 -5.57 12.90 1.87
CA ASP A 144 -5.32 11.46 2.01
C ASP A 144 -4.66 11.12 3.35
N ILE A 145 -3.79 12.00 3.84
CA ILE A 145 -3.07 11.80 5.10
C ILE A 145 -3.63 12.62 6.26
N GLY A 146 -4.78 13.26 6.06
CA GLY A 146 -5.51 13.94 7.13
C GLY A 146 -4.92 15.28 7.57
N VAL A 147 -4.28 16.00 6.67
CA VAL A 147 -3.69 17.32 6.99
C VAL A 147 -4.17 18.41 6.05
#